data_bc2fec2813424c9107bd3ef53e35f12a
#
_entry.id   bc2fec2813424c9107bd3ef53e35f12a
#
_cell.length_a   1.000
_cell.length_b   1.000
_cell.length_c   1.000
_cell.angle_alpha   90.00
_cell.angle_beta   90.00
_cell.angle_gamma   90.00
#
_symmetry.space_group_name_H-M   'P 1'
#
loop_
_entity.id
_entity.type
_entity.pdbx_description
1 polymer ?
#
loop_
_entity_poly.entity_id
_entity_poly.type
_entity_poly.pdbx_seq_one_letter_code
_entity_poly.pdbx_strand_id
1 'polypeptide(L)'
;MDKISSIRGMPDVFESDSNYLAELNEVLSKIFLSHNLIEVNTPILEQTELFVRSTGATSDIVNKEIYSFNDRNEQSLSLRPEGTAGVVRSIIQKKLDSSEHKLWYQGPMFRYERPQKGRFRQFNQAGVELLGFEEGSSDLEIISIVCDIFIELELEDSVLRINHLGDKDTKEKFLSELLKYLQTYKGELSDNDKEKLNKNPLRLLDSKDIDLKDFLDKGPKIIDFLSPEQLNLLDKIQSIFGKY
;
A
#
# COMPACT_ATOMS: atom_id res chain seq x y z
N MET A 1 -32.88 25.24 -13.73
CA MET A 1 -31.56 25.19 -13.11
C MET A 1 -31.13 23.74 -13.11
N ASP A 2 -29.99 23.42 -13.69
CA ASP A 2 -29.45 22.07 -13.63
C ASP A 2 -29.12 21.72 -12.18
N LYS A 3 -29.47 20.50 -11.77
CA LYS A 3 -29.26 20.01 -10.41
C LYS A 3 -27.76 19.80 -10.18
N ILE A 4 -27.20 20.53 -9.20
CA ILE A 4 -25.81 20.30 -8.78
C ILE A 4 -25.76 18.98 -8.00
N SER A 5 -24.86 18.10 -8.39
CA SER A 5 -24.63 16.79 -7.76
C SER A 5 -23.20 16.70 -7.24
N SER A 6 -22.95 15.77 -6.30
CA SER A 6 -21.61 15.47 -5.85
C SER A 6 -20.72 14.97 -7.00
N ILE A 7 -19.41 15.12 -6.84
CA ILE A 7 -18.44 14.64 -7.84
C ILE A 7 -18.51 13.11 -7.91
N ARG A 8 -18.49 12.57 -9.12
CA ARG A 8 -18.53 11.11 -9.33
C ARG A 8 -17.37 10.42 -8.57
N GLY A 9 -17.74 9.48 -7.70
CA GLY A 9 -16.77 8.75 -6.87
C GLY A 9 -16.38 9.47 -5.58
N MET A 10 -17.07 10.57 -5.24
CA MET A 10 -16.95 11.28 -3.96
C MET A 10 -18.35 11.39 -3.34
N PRO A 11 -18.87 10.29 -2.76
CA PRO A 11 -20.22 10.28 -2.19
C PRO A 11 -20.25 11.07 -0.89
N ASP A 12 -21.44 11.64 -0.61
CA ASP A 12 -21.76 12.09 0.73
C ASP A 12 -21.98 10.87 1.63
N VAL A 13 -21.61 11.00 2.91
CA VAL A 13 -21.76 9.92 3.91
C VAL A 13 -22.85 10.37 4.91
N PHE A 14 -23.91 9.58 5.01
CA PHE A 14 -25.08 9.91 5.85
C PHE A 14 -25.49 8.72 6.74
N GLU A 15 -26.26 9.04 7.79
CA GLU A 15 -26.98 8.08 8.64
C GLU A 15 -26.13 6.88 9.09
N SER A 16 -26.55 5.68 8.69
CA SER A 16 -25.88 4.43 9.08
C SER A 16 -24.40 4.41 8.69
N ASP A 17 -24.05 4.84 7.47
CA ASP A 17 -22.68 4.83 6.99
C ASP A 17 -21.79 5.80 7.81
N SER A 18 -22.36 6.93 8.26
CA SER A 18 -21.66 7.87 9.14
C SER A 18 -21.41 7.26 10.52
N ASN A 19 -22.38 6.52 11.05
CA ASN A 19 -22.24 5.84 12.35
C ASN A 19 -21.21 4.71 12.26
N TYR A 20 -21.25 3.87 11.23
CA TYR A 20 -20.24 2.81 11.02
C TYR A 20 -18.83 3.38 10.88
N LEU A 21 -18.68 4.52 10.19
CA LEU A 21 -17.37 5.16 10.08
C LEU A 21 -16.89 5.69 11.44
N ALA A 22 -17.78 6.23 12.26
CA ALA A 22 -17.44 6.70 13.60
C ALA A 22 -17.02 5.53 14.52
N GLU A 23 -17.77 4.45 14.52
CA GLU A 23 -17.44 3.21 15.26
C GLU A 23 -16.10 2.64 14.83
N LEU A 24 -15.86 2.52 13.50
CA LEU A 24 -14.59 2.06 12.97
C LEU A 24 -13.43 2.95 13.44
N ASN A 25 -13.59 4.25 13.39
CA ASN A 25 -12.56 5.19 13.84
C ASN A 25 -12.28 5.05 15.35
N GLU A 26 -13.28 4.77 16.16
CA GLU A 26 -13.12 4.52 17.61
C GLU A 26 -12.33 3.22 17.85
N VAL A 27 -12.70 2.13 17.18
CA VAL A 27 -12.00 0.84 17.26
C VAL A 27 -10.53 1.01 16.87
N LEU A 28 -10.25 1.62 15.71
CA LEU A 28 -8.88 1.84 15.25
C LEU A 28 -8.06 2.67 16.23
N SER A 29 -8.63 3.79 16.73
CA SER A 29 -7.94 4.66 17.69
C SER A 29 -7.59 3.92 18.97
N LYS A 30 -8.49 3.09 19.48
CA LYS A 30 -8.29 2.26 20.67
C LYS A 30 -7.12 1.28 20.49
N ILE A 31 -7.10 0.58 19.36
CA ILE A 31 -6.05 -0.39 19.04
C ILE A 31 -4.70 0.33 18.89
N PHE A 32 -4.65 1.42 18.13
CA PHE A 32 -3.41 2.16 17.92
C PHE A 32 -2.83 2.70 19.24
N LEU A 33 -3.68 3.21 20.11
CA LEU A 33 -3.26 3.67 21.44
C LEU A 33 -2.77 2.51 22.33
N SER A 34 -3.38 1.32 22.27
CA SER A 34 -2.91 0.15 23.04
C SER A 34 -1.54 -0.34 22.61
N HIS A 35 -1.14 -0.11 21.34
CA HIS A 35 0.20 -0.35 20.82
C HIS A 35 1.16 0.83 21.00
N ASN A 36 0.78 1.85 21.79
CA ASN A 36 1.58 3.06 22.05
C ASN A 36 1.92 3.86 20.78
N LEU A 37 1.05 3.84 19.78
CA LEU A 37 1.19 4.67 18.60
C LEU A 37 0.72 6.10 18.89
N ILE A 38 1.40 7.07 18.30
CA ILE A 38 1.09 8.50 18.41
C ILE A 38 0.37 8.95 17.15
N GLU A 39 -0.75 9.63 17.30
CA GLU A 39 -1.50 10.19 16.18
C GLU A 39 -0.72 11.30 15.49
N VAL A 40 -0.70 11.25 14.16
CA VAL A 40 -0.13 12.29 13.32
C VAL A 40 -1.17 12.73 12.27
N ASN A 41 -1.51 14.01 12.28
CA ASN A 41 -2.39 14.62 11.29
C ASN A 41 -1.58 15.45 10.30
N THR A 42 -1.52 15.01 9.04
CA THR A 42 -0.84 15.72 7.96
C THR A 42 -1.86 16.49 7.10
N PRO A 43 -1.45 17.58 6.43
CA PRO A 43 -2.33 18.30 5.52
C PRO A 43 -2.92 17.40 4.42
N ILE A 44 -4.15 17.75 3.99
CA ILE A 44 -4.80 17.10 2.83
C ILE A 44 -4.11 17.55 1.52
N LEU A 45 -3.63 18.80 1.49
CA LEU A 45 -2.89 19.38 0.36
C LEU A 45 -1.40 19.38 0.67
N GLU A 46 -0.62 18.86 -0.26
CA GLU A 46 0.83 18.85 -0.22
C GLU A 46 1.39 19.32 -1.58
N GLN A 47 2.68 19.66 -1.63
CA GLN A 47 3.35 19.90 -2.89
C GLN A 47 3.36 18.63 -3.74
N THR A 48 3.03 18.73 -5.01
CA THR A 48 2.98 17.58 -5.94
C THR A 48 4.31 16.82 -5.96
N GLU A 49 5.42 17.52 -5.83
CA GLU A 49 6.77 16.96 -5.82
C GLU A 49 6.98 15.92 -4.67
N LEU A 50 6.31 16.09 -3.54
CA LEU A 50 6.37 15.13 -2.44
C LEU A 50 5.98 13.73 -2.92
N PHE A 51 4.86 13.61 -3.62
CA PHE A 51 4.36 12.34 -4.10
C PHE A 51 5.18 11.79 -5.26
N VAL A 52 5.68 12.65 -6.15
CA VAL A 52 6.60 12.25 -7.24
C VAL A 52 7.87 11.61 -6.68
N ARG A 53 8.42 12.16 -5.60
CA ARG A 53 9.63 11.63 -4.93
C ARG A 53 9.35 10.32 -4.18
N SER A 54 8.22 10.23 -3.46
CA SER A 54 7.94 9.08 -2.60
C SER A 54 7.55 7.84 -3.38
N THR A 55 6.71 7.97 -4.42
CA THR A 55 6.18 6.83 -5.18
C THR A 55 6.91 6.56 -6.49
N GLY A 56 7.80 7.48 -6.89
CA GLY A 56 8.53 7.44 -8.16
C GLY A 56 7.75 8.04 -9.34
N ALA A 57 8.45 8.77 -10.18
CA ALA A 57 7.88 9.48 -11.34
C ALA A 57 7.18 8.57 -12.36
N THR A 58 7.45 7.27 -12.34
CA THR A 58 6.84 6.28 -13.26
C THR A 58 5.67 5.53 -12.66
N SER A 59 5.28 5.81 -11.41
CA SER A 59 4.14 5.15 -10.76
C SER A 59 2.82 5.55 -11.42
N ASP A 60 1.87 4.63 -11.46
CA ASP A 60 0.52 4.92 -11.99
C ASP A 60 -0.20 5.98 -11.13
N ILE A 61 0.06 6.00 -9.83
CA ILE A 61 -0.50 7.01 -8.92
C ILE A 61 -0.11 8.41 -9.38
N VAL A 62 1.18 8.67 -9.61
CA VAL A 62 1.66 9.99 -10.03
C VAL A 62 1.20 10.34 -11.43
N ASN A 63 1.22 9.38 -12.37
CA ASN A 63 0.97 9.66 -13.77
C ASN A 63 -0.52 9.77 -14.14
N LYS A 64 -1.41 9.11 -13.38
CA LYS A 64 -2.81 8.94 -13.81
C LYS A 64 -3.85 9.20 -12.72
N GLU A 65 -3.48 9.08 -11.44
CA GLU A 65 -4.44 9.00 -10.36
C GLU A 65 -4.39 10.15 -9.35
N ILE A 66 -3.36 10.98 -9.41
CA ILE A 66 -3.23 12.11 -8.50
C ILE A 66 -4.11 13.29 -8.95
N TYR A 67 -4.79 13.94 -7.99
CA TYR A 67 -5.45 15.21 -8.20
C TYR A 67 -4.46 16.34 -7.99
N SER A 68 -4.01 16.98 -9.07
CA SER A 68 -3.05 18.09 -9.03
C SER A 68 -3.65 19.34 -9.66
N PHE A 69 -3.28 20.51 -9.11
CA PHE A 69 -3.67 21.82 -9.60
C PHE A 69 -2.63 22.87 -9.14
N ASN A 70 -2.61 24.00 -9.80
CA ASN A 70 -1.76 25.11 -9.38
C ASN A 70 -2.53 26.03 -8.41
N ASP A 71 -1.84 26.53 -7.39
CA ASP A 71 -2.35 27.60 -6.54
C ASP A 71 -2.26 28.95 -7.25
N ARG A 72 -2.62 30.04 -6.53
CA ARG A 72 -2.57 31.42 -7.10
C ARG A 72 -1.14 31.88 -7.40
N ASN A 73 -0.13 31.23 -6.85
CA ASN A 73 1.29 31.54 -7.05
C ASN A 73 1.95 30.57 -8.03
N GLU A 74 1.16 29.84 -8.84
CA GLU A 74 1.61 28.81 -9.79
C GLU A 74 2.36 27.64 -9.14
N GLN A 75 2.23 27.45 -7.83
CA GLN A 75 2.80 26.29 -7.16
C GLN A 75 1.91 25.05 -7.40
N SER A 76 2.52 23.97 -7.87
CA SER A 76 1.79 22.70 -8.07
C SER A 76 1.51 22.01 -6.74
N LEU A 77 0.22 21.85 -6.45
CA LEU A 77 -0.31 21.19 -5.26
C LEU A 77 -1.08 19.94 -5.66
N SER A 78 -1.18 19.00 -4.75
CA SER A 78 -1.97 17.78 -4.92
C SER A 78 -2.77 17.44 -3.68
N LEU A 79 -3.98 16.89 -3.89
CA LEU A 79 -4.68 16.17 -2.84
C LEU A 79 -3.93 14.87 -2.55
N ARG A 80 -3.71 14.57 -1.26
CA ARG A 80 -2.94 13.39 -0.85
C ARG A 80 -3.60 12.08 -1.34
N PRO A 81 -2.88 11.24 -2.12
CA PRO A 81 -3.38 9.94 -2.56
C PRO A 81 -3.14 8.82 -1.54
N GLU A 82 -2.31 9.08 -0.52
CA GLU A 82 -1.91 8.19 0.57
C GLU A 82 -1.33 9.01 1.72
N GLY A 83 -1.06 8.40 2.89
CA GLY A 83 -0.63 9.13 4.08
C GLY A 83 0.86 9.07 4.38
N THR A 84 1.55 8.01 3.98
CA THR A 84 2.97 7.75 4.33
C THR A 84 3.90 8.91 3.95
N ALA A 85 3.79 9.43 2.73
CA ALA A 85 4.64 10.52 2.25
C ALA A 85 4.53 11.76 3.14
N GLY A 86 3.29 12.13 3.53
CA GLY A 86 3.04 13.26 4.44
C GLY A 86 3.65 13.06 5.82
N VAL A 87 3.53 11.84 6.38
CA VAL A 87 4.13 11.49 7.68
C VAL A 87 5.64 11.58 7.62
N VAL A 88 6.28 10.93 6.65
CA VAL A 88 7.75 10.96 6.47
C VAL A 88 8.25 12.39 6.27
N ARG A 89 7.59 13.19 5.41
CA ARG A 89 7.91 14.61 5.23
C ARG A 89 7.85 15.38 6.56
N SER A 90 6.82 15.11 7.39
CA SER A 90 6.65 15.79 8.68
C SER A 90 7.78 15.47 9.65
N ILE A 91 8.22 14.21 9.74
CA ILE A 91 9.35 13.76 10.57
C ILE A 91 10.65 14.45 10.13
N ILE A 92 10.96 14.43 8.82
CA ILE A 92 12.15 15.09 8.27
C ILE A 92 12.11 16.59 8.52
N GLN A 93 10.99 17.26 8.26
CA GLN A 93 10.83 18.70 8.45
C GLN A 93 11.03 19.11 9.93
N LYS A 94 10.62 18.26 10.87
CA LYS A 94 10.79 18.48 12.31
C LYS A 94 12.18 18.04 12.83
N LYS A 95 13.03 17.47 11.97
CA LYS A 95 14.36 16.91 12.32
C LYS A 95 14.28 15.82 13.39
N LEU A 96 13.30 14.94 13.25
CA LEU A 96 13.04 13.81 14.16
C LEU A 96 13.49 12.47 13.57
N ASP A 97 14.15 12.47 12.42
CA ASP A 97 14.59 11.31 11.65
C ASP A 97 15.72 10.49 12.30
N SER A 98 16.29 10.95 13.41
CA SER A 98 17.30 10.22 14.19
C SER A 98 16.73 9.38 15.34
N SER A 99 15.42 9.30 15.47
CA SER A 99 14.72 8.62 16.58
C SER A 99 13.73 7.60 16.06
N GLU A 100 13.39 6.61 16.91
CA GLU A 100 12.32 5.67 16.64
C GLU A 100 10.95 6.34 16.82
N HIS A 101 10.03 6.08 15.90
CA HIS A 101 8.67 6.62 15.94
C HIS A 101 7.64 5.55 15.62
N LYS A 102 6.65 5.42 16.50
CA LYS A 102 5.43 4.65 16.30
C LYS A 102 4.28 5.62 16.04
N LEU A 103 3.87 5.73 14.80
CA LEU A 103 2.90 6.73 14.37
C LEU A 103 1.70 6.07 13.71
N TRP A 104 0.54 6.70 13.83
CA TRP A 104 -0.65 6.34 13.06
C TRP A 104 -1.36 7.58 12.55
N TYR A 105 -2.09 7.41 11.47
CA TYR A 105 -2.93 8.45 10.89
C TYR A 105 -4.22 7.85 10.38
N GLN A 106 -5.25 8.68 10.26
CA GLN A 106 -6.47 8.35 9.55
C GLN A 106 -7.05 9.58 8.86
N GLY A 107 -7.85 9.36 7.84
CA GLY A 107 -8.58 10.41 7.17
C GLY A 107 -8.76 10.20 5.67
N PRO A 108 -9.32 11.22 4.98
CA PRO A 108 -9.64 11.12 3.57
C PRO A 108 -8.38 11.15 2.71
N MET A 109 -8.39 10.28 1.67
CA MET A 109 -7.41 10.22 0.59
C MET A 109 -8.13 10.36 -0.76
N PHE A 110 -7.39 10.73 -1.81
CA PHE A 110 -7.98 11.12 -3.08
C PHE A 110 -7.20 10.49 -4.24
N ARG A 111 -7.90 9.67 -5.06
CA ARG A 111 -7.32 9.05 -6.27
C ARG A 111 -8.26 9.18 -7.44
N TYR A 112 -7.77 9.66 -8.56
CA TYR A 112 -8.56 9.77 -9.80
C TYR A 112 -8.68 8.41 -10.49
N GLU A 113 -9.26 7.44 -9.78
CA GLU A 113 -9.54 6.12 -10.31
C GLU A 113 -10.89 6.06 -11.03
N ARG A 114 -11.07 5.02 -11.86
CA ARG A 114 -12.38 4.71 -12.41
C ARG A 114 -13.27 4.17 -11.29
N PRO A 115 -14.34 4.89 -10.90
CA PRO A 115 -15.20 4.44 -9.81
C PRO A 115 -15.86 3.10 -10.14
N GLN A 116 -15.76 2.18 -9.20
CA GLN A 116 -16.42 0.86 -9.23
C GLN A 116 -16.77 0.46 -7.81
N LYS A 117 -17.47 -0.69 -7.62
CA LYS A 117 -17.82 -1.18 -6.28
C LYS A 117 -16.55 -1.33 -5.43
N GLY A 118 -16.53 -0.66 -4.27
CA GLY A 118 -15.38 -0.67 -3.35
C GLY A 118 -14.20 0.23 -3.74
N ARG A 119 -14.30 0.99 -4.86
CA ARG A 119 -13.28 1.99 -5.24
C ARG A 119 -13.92 3.35 -5.45
N PHE A 120 -13.54 4.28 -4.60
CA PHE A 120 -13.99 5.67 -4.64
C PHE A 120 -12.81 6.58 -4.98
N ARG A 121 -13.14 7.79 -5.46
CA ARG A 121 -12.14 8.84 -5.71
C ARG A 121 -11.76 9.59 -4.44
N GLN A 122 -12.67 9.63 -3.47
CA GLN A 122 -12.41 10.00 -2.09
C GLN A 122 -12.74 8.80 -1.21
N PHE A 123 -11.80 8.36 -0.41
CA PHE A 123 -11.93 7.22 0.50
C PHE A 123 -11.18 7.52 1.81
N ASN A 124 -11.53 6.81 2.88
CA ASN A 124 -10.81 6.91 4.14
C ASN A 124 -9.72 5.85 4.21
N GLN A 125 -8.57 6.25 4.71
CA GLN A 125 -7.43 5.36 4.97
C GLN A 125 -6.99 5.55 6.42
N ALA A 126 -6.72 4.45 7.12
CA ALA A 126 -5.91 4.44 8.32
C ALA A 126 -4.55 3.80 7.98
N GLY A 127 -3.49 4.27 8.60
CA GLY A 127 -2.15 3.75 8.40
C GLY A 127 -1.30 3.82 9.66
N VAL A 128 -0.34 2.91 9.76
CA VAL A 128 0.65 2.81 10.82
C VAL A 128 2.03 2.91 10.21
N GLU A 129 2.89 3.72 10.81
CA GLU A 129 4.27 3.92 10.38
C GLU A 129 5.21 3.65 11.56
N LEU A 130 6.04 2.64 11.43
CA LEU A 130 7.11 2.33 12.37
C LEU A 130 8.44 2.75 11.74
N LEU A 131 8.99 3.88 12.21
CA LEU A 131 10.19 4.49 11.61
C LEU A 131 11.38 4.35 12.54
N GLY A 132 12.55 3.99 12.01
CA GLY A 132 13.80 3.88 12.76
C GLY A 132 14.01 2.57 13.52
N PHE A 133 13.08 1.62 13.43
CA PHE A 133 13.18 0.31 14.07
C PHE A 133 13.98 -0.69 13.23
N GLU A 134 14.55 -1.70 13.90
CA GLU A 134 15.20 -2.82 13.24
C GLU A 134 14.18 -3.69 12.48
N GLU A 135 14.60 -4.22 11.33
CA GLU A 135 13.82 -5.18 10.55
C GLU A 135 13.40 -6.38 11.41
N GLY A 136 12.22 -6.91 11.14
CA GLY A 136 11.66 -8.08 11.80
C GLY A 136 10.86 -7.79 13.06
N SER A 137 11.31 -6.92 13.95
CA SER A 137 10.53 -6.56 15.15
C SER A 137 9.34 -5.67 14.81
N SER A 138 9.56 -4.69 13.94
CA SER A 138 8.51 -3.81 13.41
C SER A 138 7.49 -4.57 12.56
N ASP A 139 7.93 -5.53 11.76
CA ASP A 139 7.03 -6.35 10.94
C ASP A 139 6.05 -7.15 11.81
N LEU A 140 6.56 -7.80 12.88
CA LEU A 140 5.72 -8.53 13.83
C LEU A 140 4.71 -7.62 14.51
N GLU A 141 5.10 -6.41 14.89
CA GLU A 141 4.19 -5.45 15.53
C GLU A 141 3.09 -4.98 14.57
N ILE A 142 3.44 -4.63 13.31
CA ILE A 142 2.43 -4.24 12.31
C ILE A 142 1.44 -5.39 12.04
N ILE A 143 1.92 -6.62 11.91
CA ILE A 143 1.05 -7.79 11.72
C ILE A 143 0.13 -7.98 12.93
N SER A 144 0.66 -7.83 14.17
CA SER A 144 -0.15 -7.90 15.38
C SER A 144 -1.26 -6.85 15.38
N ILE A 145 -0.94 -5.60 15.06
CA ILE A 145 -1.94 -4.50 14.96
C ILE A 145 -3.04 -4.85 13.96
N VAL A 146 -2.68 -5.39 12.79
CA VAL A 146 -3.66 -5.80 11.77
C VAL A 146 -4.53 -6.96 12.27
N CYS A 147 -3.95 -7.94 12.96
CA CYS A 147 -4.70 -9.05 13.56
C CYS A 147 -5.68 -8.54 14.63
N ASP A 148 -5.23 -7.64 15.52
CA ASP A 148 -6.07 -7.06 16.56
C ASP A 148 -7.26 -6.28 15.99
N ILE A 149 -7.03 -5.53 14.89
CA ILE A 149 -8.11 -4.84 14.17
C ILE A 149 -9.14 -5.84 13.62
N PHE A 150 -8.69 -6.94 13.03
CA PHE A 150 -9.59 -7.94 12.42
C PHE A 150 -10.36 -8.70 13.49
N ILE A 151 -9.73 -8.99 14.62
CA ILE A 151 -10.38 -9.63 15.78
C ILE A 151 -11.47 -8.71 16.37
N GLU A 152 -11.12 -7.44 16.62
CA GLU A 152 -12.08 -6.47 17.22
C GLU A 152 -13.25 -6.16 16.27
N LEU A 153 -13.02 -6.24 14.96
CA LEU A 153 -14.09 -6.10 13.95
C LEU A 153 -14.83 -7.41 13.64
N GLU A 154 -14.54 -8.50 14.35
CA GLU A 154 -15.18 -9.82 14.17
C GLU A 154 -15.09 -10.35 12.72
N LEU A 155 -13.95 -10.10 12.03
CA LEU A 155 -13.71 -10.55 10.66
C LEU A 155 -13.15 -11.98 10.63
N GLU A 156 -13.97 -12.96 10.99
CA GLU A 156 -13.58 -14.37 11.22
C GLU A 156 -13.01 -15.08 9.97
N ASP A 157 -13.49 -14.74 8.77
CA ASP A 157 -13.08 -15.39 7.51
C ASP A 157 -11.78 -14.79 6.91
N SER A 158 -11.02 -14.06 7.71
CA SER A 158 -9.81 -13.38 7.24
C SER A 158 -8.61 -14.31 7.15
N VAL A 159 -7.83 -14.22 6.08
CA VAL A 159 -6.63 -15.02 5.87
C VAL A 159 -5.41 -14.10 5.77
N LEU A 160 -4.49 -14.24 6.71
CA LEU A 160 -3.20 -13.56 6.66
C LEU A 160 -2.28 -14.24 5.64
N ARG A 161 -1.91 -13.53 4.58
CA ARG A 161 -0.93 -13.97 3.59
C ARG A 161 0.29 -13.08 3.67
N ILE A 162 1.46 -13.70 3.86
CA ILE A 162 2.72 -12.99 4.02
C ILE A 162 3.68 -13.44 2.92
N ASN A 163 4.44 -12.49 2.42
CA ASN A 163 5.57 -12.73 1.52
C ASN A 163 6.73 -11.80 1.90
N HIS A 164 7.94 -12.21 1.55
CA HIS A 164 9.14 -11.41 1.74
C HIS A 164 9.71 -10.99 0.38
N LEU A 165 9.95 -9.69 0.20
CA LEU A 165 10.45 -9.18 -1.08
C LEU A 165 11.97 -9.33 -1.26
N GLY A 166 12.66 -9.77 -0.21
CA GLY A 166 14.11 -9.83 -0.19
C GLY A 166 14.78 -8.45 -0.24
N ASP A 167 16.10 -8.47 -0.23
CA ASP A 167 16.93 -7.30 -0.47
C ASP A 167 17.10 -7.05 -1.99
N LYS A 168 18.00 -6.12 -2.32
CA LYS A 168 18.30 -5.77 -3.72
C LYS A 168 18.85 -6.96 -4.50
N ASP A 169 19.78 -7.70 -3.91
CA ASP A 169 20.43 -8.85 -4.56
C ASP A 169 19.44 -9.98 -4.80
N THR A 170 18.57 -10.25 -3.84
CA THR A 170 17.48 -11.23 -3.97
C THR A 170 16.54 -10.84 -5.12
N LYS A 171 16.12 -9.58 -5.18
CA LYS A 171 15.25 -9.08 -6.25
C LYS A 171 15.90 -9.17 -7.62
N GLU A 172 17.19 -8.83 -7.74
CA GLU A 172 17.93 -8.91 -9.01
C GLU A 172 18.06 -10.35 -9.50
N LYS A 173 18.39 -11.29 -8.61
CA LYS A 173 18.47 -12.72 -8.93
C LYS A 173 17.12 -13.27 -9.35
N PHE A 174 16.08 -13.02 -8.54
CA PHE A 174 14.72 -13.45 -8.86
C PHE A 174 14.25 -12.88 -10.21
N LEU A 175 14.45 -11.58 -10.46
CA LEU A 175 14.05 -10.95 -11.72
C LEU A 175 14.80 -11.55 -12.92
N SER A 176 16.09 -11.84 -12.79
CA SER A 176 16.87 -12.48 -13.84
C SER A 176 16.31 -13.86 -14.20
N GLU A 177 16.01 -14.69 -13.19
CA GLU A 177 15.46 -16.03 -13.43
C GLU A 177 14.00 -15.96 -13.94
N LEU A 178 13.20 -15.05 -13.42
CA LEU A 178 11.83 -14.81 -13.91
C LEU A 178 11.84 -14.40 -15.40
N LEU A 179 12.76 -13.51 -15.79
CA LEU A 179 12.89 -13.08 -17.19
C LEU A 179 13.30 -14.25 -18.10
N LYS A 180 14.26 -15.08 -17.69
CA LYS A 180 14.66 -16.29 -18.43
C LYS A 180 13.47 -17.24 -18.60
N TYR A 181 12.71 -17.45 -17.53
CA TYR A 181 11.54 -18.30 -17.55
C TYR A 181 10.45 -17.75 -18.47
N LEU A 182 10.14 -16.46 -18.40
CA LEU A 182 9.16 -15.79 -19.25
C LEU A 182 9.53 -15.77 -20.74
N GLN A 183 10.83 -15.81 -21.09
CA GLN A 183 11.27 -15.91 -22.49
C GLN A 183 10.78 -17.21 -23.16
N THR A 184 10.61 -18.30 -22.40
CA THR A 184 10.10 -19.57 -22.93
C THR A 184 8.63 -19.49 -23.34
N TYR A 185 7.86 -18.54 -22.78
CA TYR A 185 6.43 -18.31 -22.99
C TYR A 185 6.13 -17.09 -23.88
N LYS A 186 7.18 -16.39 -24.32
CA LYS A 186 7.03 -15.10 -25.03
C LYS A 186 6.13 -15.15 -26.27
N GLY A 187 6.11 -16.30 -26.95
CA GLY A 187 5.27 -16.51 -28.15
C GLY A 187 3.77 -16.49 -27.87
N GLU A 188 3.38 -16.86 -26.65
CA GLU A 188 1.98 -17.01 -26.23
C GLU A 188 1.44 -15.76 -25.51
N LEU A 189 2.32 -14.80 -25.19
CA LEU A 189 1.93 -13.55 -24.55
C LEU A 189 1.12 -12.65 -25.48
N SER A 190 0.07 -12.03 -24.94
CA SER A 190 -0.62 -10.94 -25.61
C SER A 190 0.31 -9.74 -25.87
N ASP A 191 -0.04 -8.86 -26.80
CA ASP A 191 0.79 -7.67 -27.08
C ASP A 191 0.90 -6.74 -25.86
N ASN A 192 -0.17 -6.63 -25.07
CA ASN A 192 -0.16 -5.90 -23.80
C ASN A 192 0.80 -6.52 -22.77
N ASP A 193 0.87 -7.85 -22.70
CA ASP A 193 1.76 -8.53 -21.75
C ASP A 193 3.21 -8.50 -22.22
N LYS A 194 3.46 -8.51 -23.55
CA LYS A 194 4.80 -8.22 -24.10
C LYS A 194 5.28 -6.82 -23.74
N GLU A 195 4.39 -5.84 -23.74
CA GLU A 195 4.73 -4.48 -23.30
C GLU A 195 5.06 -4.43 -21.81
N LYS A 196 4.28 -5.12 -20.96
CA LYS A 196 4.57 -5.25 -19.52
C LYS A 196 5.90 -5.97 -19.30
N LEU A 197 6.17 -7.07 -20.02
CA LEU A 197 7.44 -7.79 -19.95
C LEU A 197 8.65 -6.90 -20.19
N ASN A 198 8.54 -5.98 -21.16
CA ASN A 198 9.62 -5.07 -21.50
C ASN A 198 9.79 -3.91 -20.51
N LYS A 199 8.69 -3.41 -19.91
CA LYS A 199 8.71 -2.25 -19.00
C LYS A 199 8.91 -2.65 -17.54
N ASN A 200 8.17 -3.64 -17.08
CA ASN A 200 8.24 -4.14 -15.71
C ASN A 200 7.69 -5.58 -15.66
N PRO A 201 8.55 -6.59 -15.75
CA PRO A 201 8.16 -8.00 -15.77
C PRO A 201 7.34 -8.44 -14.56
N LEU A 202 7.57 -7.82 -13.38
CA LEU A 202 6.82 -8.16 -12.16
C LEU A 202 5.32 -7.89 -12.29
N ARG A 203 4.91 -6.98 -13.18
CA ARG A 203 3.46 -6.74 -13.46
C ARG A 203 2.75 -7.93 -14.12
N LEU A 204 3.51 -8.88 -14.68
CA LEU A 204 2.92 -10.09 -15.21
C LEU A 204 2.44 -11.04 -14.10
N LEU A 205 3.04 -10.97 -12.91
CA LEU A 205 2.63 -11.78 -11.76
C LEU A 205 1.21 -11.47 -11.30
N ASP A 206 0.70 -10.26 -11.60
CA ASP A 206 -0.67 -9.81 -11.32
C ASP A 206 -1.64 -10.07 -12.48
N SER A 207 -1.24 -10.88 -13.48
CA SER A 207 -2.11 -11.18 -14.62
C SER A 207 -3.37 -11.91 -14.19
N LYS A 208 -4.49 -11.54 -14.84
CA LYS A 208 -5.79 -12.21 -14.69
C LYS A 208 -6.02 -13.28 -15.75
N ASP A 209 -5.10 -13.41 -16.71
CA ASP A 209 -5.13 -14.45 -17.72
C ASP A 209 -4.83 -15.80 -17.07
N ILE A 210 -5.71 -16.78 -17.27
CA ILE A 210 -5.66 -18.07 -16.58
C ILE A 210 -4.43 -18.87 -17.04
N ASP A 211 -4.18 -18.92 -18.37
CA ASP A 211 -3.10 -19.71 -18.94
C ASP A 211 -1.73 -19.15 -18.51
N LEU A 212 -1.61 -17.81 -18.54
CA LEU A 212 -0.41 -17.13 -18.06
C LEU A 212 -0.22 -17.34 -16.55
N LYS A 213 -1.28 -17.32 -15.77
CA LYS A 213 -1.23 -17.57 -14.32
C LYS A 213 -0.75 -19.00 -14.02
N ASP A 214 -1.32 -19.99 -14.69
CA ASP A 214 -0.93 -21.39 -14.55
C ASP A 214 0.54 -21.64 -14.96
N PHE A 215 1.02 -20.89 -15.95
CA PHE A 215 2.42 -20.89 -16.33
C PHE A 215 3.31 -20.26 -15.25
N LEU A 216 2.95 -19.06 -14.76
CA LEU A 216 3.68 -18.34 -13.71
C LEU A 216 3.71 -19.10 -12.39
N ASP A 217 2.66 -19.85 -12.06
CA ASP A 217 2.60 -20.67 -10.86
C ASP A 217 3.64 -21.79 -10.82
N LYS A 218 4.11 -22.22 -11.98
CA LYS A 218 5.20 -23.23 -12.14
C LYS A 218 6.60 -22.59 -12.25
N GLY A 219 6.65 -21.26 -12.34
CA GLY A 219 7.91 -20.51 -12.49
C GLY A 219 8.63 -20.27 -11.16
N PRO A 220 9.79 -19.59 -11.22
CA PRO A 220 10.57 -19.27 -10.04
C PRO A 220 9.74 -18.41 -9.06
N LYS A 221 9.91 -18.67 -7.78
CA LYS A 221 9.28 -17.91 -6.69
C LYS A 221 10.34 -17.09 -5.97
N ILE A 222 10.01 -15.89 -5.52
CA ILE A 222 10.98 -15.04 -4.82
C ILE A 222 11.53 -15.71 -3.55
N ILE A 223 10.74 -16.55 -2.90
CA ILE A 223 11.14 -17.31 -1.71
C ILE A 223 12.37 -18.22 -1.94
N ASP A 224 12.55 -18.70 -3.18
CA ASP A 224 13.67 -19.58 -3.54
C ASP A 224 15.03 -18.84 -3.58
N PHE A 225 15.00 -17.52 -3.48
CA PHE A 225 16.17 -16.63 -3.56
C PHE A 225 16.45 -15.88 -2.24
N LEU A 226 15.61 -16.08 -1.22
CA LEU A 226 15.79 -15.45 0.08
C LEU A 226 17.03 -15.98 0.80
N SER A 227 17.68 -15.12 1.59
CA SER A 227 18.77 -15.53 2.47
C SER A 227 18.24 -16.41 3.62
N PRO A 228 19.12 -17.18 4.30
CA PRO A 228 18.72 -17.95 5.48
C PRO A 228 18.09 -17.08 6.59
N GLU A 229 18.57 -15.84 6.76
CA GLU A 229 18.04 -14.89 7.74
C GLU A 229 16.61 -14.46 7.38
N GLN A 230 16.36 -14.17 6.10
CA GLN A 230 15.05 -13.79 5.58
C GLN A 230 14.04 -14.95 5.67
N LEU A 231 14.48 -16.18 5.38
CA LEU A 231 13.65 -17.38 5.57
C LEU A 231 13.32 -17.60 7.04
N ASN A 232 14.30 -17.46 7.94
CA ASN A 232 14.07 -17.58 9.38
C ASN A 232 13.08 -16.54 9.90
N LEU A 233 13.08 -15.32 9.38
CA LEU A 233 12.08 -14.30 9.70
C LEU A 233 10.68 -14.74 9.28
N LEU A 234 10.50 -15.25 8.07
CA LEU A 234 9.22 -15.79 7.60
C LEU A 234 8.73 -16.95 8.48
N ASP A 235 9.60 -17.89 8.80
CA ASP A 235 9.27 -19.02 9.68
C ASP A 235 8.86 -18.55 11.07
N LYS A 236 9.54 -17.54 11.61
CA LYS A 236 9.19 -16.93 12.89
C LYS A 236 7.81 -16.28 12.85
N ILE A 237 7.51 -15.49 11.82
CA ILE A 237 6.20 -14.87 11.62
C ILE A 237 5.13 -15.97 11.53
N GLN A 238 5.36 -17.00 10.73
CA GLN A 238 4.42 -18.11 10.59
C GLN A 238 4.22 -18.86 11.90
N SER A 239 5.25 -19.06 12.71
CA SER A 239 5.14 -19.73 14.01
C SER A 239 4.30 -18.95 15.03
N ILE A 240 4.32 -17.62 14.94
CA ILE A 240 3.56 -16.72 15.83
C ILE A 240 2.12 -16.60 15.38
N PHE A 241 1.90 -16.32 14.10
CA PHE A 241 0.58 -15.99 13.55
C PHE A 241 -0.13 -17.15 12.82
N GLY A 242 0.53 -18.27 12.57
CA GLY A 242 -0.05 -19.40 11.83
C GLY A 242 -1.14 -20.18 12.56
N LYS A 243 -1.58 -19.68 13.73
CA LYS A 243 -2.68 -20.24 14.53
C LYS A 243 -3.93 -19.34 14.52
N TYR A 244 -3.87 -18.21 13.83
CA TYR A 244 -4.95 -17.24 13.70
C TYR A 244 -5.69 -17.39 12.38
#